data_bbb5814f3f35a27d14b6b964c81d72bf
#
_entry.id   bbb5814f3f35a27d14b6b964c81d72bf
#
_cell.length_a   1.000
_cell.length_b   1.000
_cell.length_c   1.000
_cell.angle_alpha   90.00
_cell.angle_beta   90.00
_cell.angle_gamma   90.00
#
_symmetry.space_group_name_H-M   'P 1'
#
loop_
_entity.id
_entity.type
_entity.pdbx_description
1 polymer ?
#
loop_
_entity_poly.entity_id
_entity_poly.type
_entity_poly.pdbx_seq_one_letter_code
_entity_poly.pdbx_strand_id
1 'polypeptide(L)'
;MLDKNDVLSTVQMIDRQHLDIRTITMGISLLSCADRDATAACEKIYDKITRYAEGLVKTGEDIEREFGIPIVNKRISVTPIALVAAASETEDYVPFAVALDRAAKAVGVNFIGGFSALVQKGMTDADRRLIAAIPEALAVTDLVCSSVNVGSTKAGINMDAVALMGRTVKAAAERTADCGGFGCAKLVVFCNAVEDNPFMAGAFHGVGEPERVINVGVSGPGVVYHALQSVKGQPFDVVAETVKKTAFRITRMGQLVAQEASRRLNTPFGIVDLSLAPTPAVGDSVARILEEMGLEVCGTHGTTAALALLNDAVKKGGVMASSSVGGLSGAFIPVSEDEGMIAAASSGALTLDKLEAMTCVCSVGLDMIAVPGDTSAETIAAIIADEAAIGMVNTKTTAVRIIPAPGCKVGDTVEFGGLLGSAPVQAVHPYSSVDFIARGGRIPAPLHSLKN
;
A
#
# COMPACT_ATOMS: atom_id res chain seq x y z
N MET A 1 28.27 8.81 23.72
CA MET A 1 28.77 7.45 24.07
C MET A 1 27.61 6.52 23.83
N LEU A 2 27.72 5.53 22.93
CA LEU A 2 26.66 4.52 22.73
C LEU A 2 26.56 3.71 24.03
N ASP A 3 25.37 3.68 24.62
CA ASP A 3 25.10 2.81 25.77
C ASP A 3 25.10 1.36 25.29
N LYS A 4 25.76 0.47 26.04
CA LYS A 4 25.80 -0.97 25.76
C LYS A 4 24.39 -1.56 25.66
N ASN A 5 23.45 -1.04 26.45
CA ASN A 5 22.05 -1.48 26.43
C ASN A 5 21.33 -1.07 25.14
N ASP A 6 21.63 0.09 24.56
CA ASP A 6 21.06 0.53 23.29
C ASP A 6 21.54 -0.35 22.13
N VAL A 7 22.81 -0.74 22.12
CA VAL A 7 23.35 -1.68 21.13
C VAL A 7 22.69 -3.04 21.23
N LEU A 8 22.59 -3.60 22.46
CA LEU A 8 21.93 -4.89 22.67
C LEU A 8 20.45 -4.85 22.30
N SER A 9 19.76 -3.76 22.63
CA SER A 9 18.35 -3.57 22.24
C SER A 9 18.19 -3.55 20.73
N THR A 10 19.07 -2.89 19.98
CA THR A 10 19.04 -2.87 18.51
C THR A 10 19.23 -4.24 17.92
N VAL A 11 20.23 -5.00 18.40
CA VAL A 11 20.45 -6.39 17.96
C VAL A 11 19.23 -7.26 18.23
N GLN A 12 18.58 -7.12 19.40
CA GLN A 12 17.36 -7.86 19.70
C GLN A 12 16.19 -7.52 18.79
N MET A 13 16.03 -6.25 18.43
CA MET A 13 14.99 -5.83 17.48
C MET A 13 15.14 -6.53 16.12
N ILE A 14 16.36 -6.70 15.64
CA ILE A 14 16.64 -7.36 14.35
C ILE A 14 16.50 -8.88 14.49
N ASP A 15 17.22 -9.51 15.43
CA ASP A 15 17.37 -10.97 15.50
C ASP A 15 16.10 -11.69 15.99
N ARG A 16 15.29 -11.04 16.86
CA ARG A 16 14.19 -11.71 17.57
C ARG A 16 12.83 -11.06 17.43
N GLN A 17 12.78 -9.80 16.98
CA GLN A 17 11.54 -9.01 16.98
C GLN A 17 11.10 -8.58 15.59
N HIS A 18 11.67 -9.17 14.54
CA HIS A 18 11.29 -8.97 13.14
C HIS A 18 11.37 -7.51 12.67
N LEU A 19 12.35 -6.72 13.15
CA LEU A 19 12.65 -5.42 12.55
C LEU A 19 13.19 -5.64 11.15
N ASP A 20 12.55 -5.05 10.16
CA ASP A 20 13.04 -5.07 8.80
C ASP A 20 12.94 -3.68 8.12
N ILE A 21 13.78 -3.49 7.12
CA ILE A 21 13.55 -2.50 6.08
C ILE A 21 12.67 -3.18 5.05
N ARG A 22 11.37 -2.86 5.07
CA ARG A 22 10.42 -3.50 4.19
C ARG A 22 10.72 -3.22 2.73
N THR A 23 11.21 -2.01 2.43
CA THR A 23 11.58 -1.65 1.06
C THR A 23 12.54 -0.46 0.99
N ILE A 24 13.46 -0.51 0.00
CA ILE A 24 14.09 0.67 -0.58
C ILE A 24 13.43 0.88 -1.94
N THR A 25 12.77 2.03 -2.11
CA THR A 25 12.04 2.36 -3.34
C THR A 25 12.68 3.57 -4.01
N MET A 26 13.04 3.41 -5.28
CA MET A 26 13.48 4.53 -6.11
C MET A 26 12.28 5.11 -6.87
N GLY A 27 11.94 6.37 -6.58
CA GLY A 27 11.00 7.14 -7.39
C GLY A 27 11.72 7.70 -8.62
N ILE A 28 11.11 7.60 -9.81
CA ILE A 28 11.68 8.07 -11.08
C ILE A 28 10.64 8.83 -11.87
N SER A 29 10.92 10.10 -12.20
CA SER A 29 10.09 10.87 -13.13
C SER A 29 10.24 10.37 -14.54
N LEU A 30 9.12 10.04 -15.20
CA LEU A 30 9.07 9.62 -16.60
C LEU A 30 8.51 10.69 -17.54
N LEU A 31 8.28 11.92 -17.07
CA LEU A 31 7.69 12.99 -17.89
C LEU A 31 8.49 13.26 -19.17
N SER A 32 9.82 13.17 -19.10
CA SER A 32 10.70 13.35 -20.27
C SER A 32 10.66 12.18 -21.28
N CYS A 33 9.99 11.07 -20.94
CA CYS A 33 9.82 9.91 -21.82
C CYS A 33 8.60 10.02 -22.73
N ALA A 34 7.74 11.03 -22.51
CA ALA A 34 6.57 11.25 -23.34
C ALA A 34 6.95 11.40 -24.81
N ASP A 35 6.23 10.72 -25.70
CA ASP A 35 6.45 10.75 -27.14
C ASP A 35 5.13 10.49 -27.88
N ARG A 36 5.01 11.04 -29.12
CA ARG A 36 3.87 10.79 -29.98
C ARG A 36 3.84 9.35 -30.46
N ASP A 37 5.02 8.76 -30.70
CA ASP A 37 5.17 7.33 -31.00
C ASP A 37 5.24 6.54 -29.68
N ALA A 38 4.26 5.67 -29.43
CA ALA A 38 4.18 4.83 -28.25
C ALA A 38 5.38 3.87 -28.10
N THR A 39 5.93 3.38 -29.23
CA THR A 39 7.10 2.50 -29.21
C THR A 39 8.33 3.28 -28.74
N ALA A 40 8.54 4.49 -29.27
CA ALA A 40 9.63 5.35 -28.83
C ALA A 40 9.49 5.75 -27.35
N ALA A 41 8.26 6.03 -26.89
CA ALA A 41 8.00 6.30 -25.47
C ALA A 41 8.37 5.11 -24.60
N CYS A 42 7.97 3.89 -24.97
CA CYS A 42 8.28 2.66 -24.24
C CYS A 42 9.79 2.40 -24.14
N GLU A 43 10.55 2.61 -25.22
CA GLU A 43 11.99 2.45 -25.20
C GLU A 43 12.67 3.53 -24.32
N LYS A 44 12.23 4.78 -24.37
CA LYS A 44 12.71 5.85 -23.47
C LYS A 44 12.46 5.52 -21.99
N ILE A 45 11.29 4.94 -21.68
CA ILE A 45 10.92 4.48 -20.33
C ILE A 45 11.89 3.39 -19.89
N TYR A 46 12.08 2.36 -20.71
CA TYR A 46 13.00 1.26 -20.42
C TYR A 46 14.43 1.76 -20.17
N ASP A 47 14.97 2.57 -21.08
CA ASP A 47 16.33 3.10 -20.98
C ASP A 47 16.54 3.99 -19.75
N LYS A 48 15.55 4.81 -19.42
CA LYS A 48 15.64 5.70 -18.26
C LYS A 48 15.62 4.93 -16.95
N ILE A 49 14.69 3.98 -16.80
CA ILE A 49 14.59 3.16 -15.59
C ILE A 49 15.85 2.32 -15.39
N THR A 50 16.30 1.60 -16.42
CA THR A 50 17.48 0.75 -16.32
C THR A 50 18.73 1.52 -15.97
N ARG A 51 18.93 2.69 -16.57
CA ARG A 51 20.06 3.57 -16.28
C ARG A 51 20.04 4.13 -14.85
N TYR A 52 18.87 4.56 -14.34
CA TYR A 52 18.78 5.18 -13.02
C TYR A 52 18.81 4.17 -11.88
N ALA A 53 18.23 3.01 -12.07
CA ALA A 53 18.10 1.96 -11.05
C ALA A 53 19.16 0.85 -11.15
N GLU A 54 20.16 0.97 -12.05
CA GLU A 54 21.21 -0.04 -12.26
C GLU A 54 21.86 -0.53 -10.95
N GLY A 55 22.16 0.37 -10.03
CA GLY A 55 22.83 0.06 -8.76
C GLY A 55 21.87 -0.23 -7.58
N LEU A 56 20.54 -0.14 -7.75
CA LEU A 56 19.60 -0.14 -6.63
C LEU A 56 19.62 -1.45 -5.84
N VAL A 57 19.50 -2.57 -6.52
CA VAL A 57 19.43 -3.91 -5.88
C VAL A 57 20.75 -4.22 -5.17
N LYS A 58 21.87 -4.05 -5.87
CA LYS A 58 23.19 -4.28 -5.29
C LYS A 58 23.44 -3.40 -4.06
N THR A 59 23.06 -2.12 -4.12
CA THR A 59 23.21 -1.20 -2.98
C THR A 59 22.39 -1.66 -1.78
N GLY A 60 21.15 -2.11 -2.00
CA GLY A 60 20.32 -2.67 -0.94
C GLY A 60 20.96 -3.90 -0.29
N GLU A 61 21.45 -4.85 -1.09
CA GLU A 61 22.12 -6.06 -0.59
C GLU A 61 23.44 -5.75 0.15
N ASP A 62 24.21 -4.77 -0.32
CA ASP A 62 25.44 -4.37 0.34
C ASP A 62 25.16 -3.70 1.70
N ILE A 63 24.13 -2.85 1.80
CA ILE A 63 23.71 -2.22 3.07
C ILE A 63 23.19 -3.29 4.04
N GLU A 64 22.34 -4.21 3.56
CA GLU A 64 21.83 -5.33 4.37
C GLU A 64 22.99 -6.13 4.99
N ARG A 65 23.98 -6.48 4.19
CA ARG A 65 25.17 -7.25 4.65
C ARG A 65 26.02 -6.48 5.66
N GLU A 66 26.20 -5.17 5.43
CA GLU A 66 27.04 -4.35 6.29
C GLU A 66 26.37 -3.97 7.60
N PHE A 67 25.07 -3.69 7.59
CA PHE A 67 24.34 -3.25 8.77
C PHE A 67 23.67 -4.40 9.53
N GLY A 68 23.57 -5.59 8.90
CA GLY A 68 22.89 -6.73 9.48
C GLY A 68 21.35 -6.53 9.60
N ILE A 69 20.78 -5.55 8.88
CA ILE A 69 19.34 -5.25 8.90
C ILE A 69 18.73 -5.82 7.62
N PRO A 70 17.74 -6.74 7.69
CA PRO A 70 17.09 -7.27 6.49
C PRO A 70 16.47 -6.16 5.64
N ILE A 71 16.71 -6.18 4.33
CA ILE A 71 16.08 -5.31 3.35
C ILE A 71 15.28 -6.17 2.39
N VAL A 72 13.98 -6.33 2.71
CA VAL A 72 13.12 -7.37 2.12
C VAL A 72 12.86 -7.11 0.64
N ASN A 73 12.55 -5.87 0.27
CA ASN A 73 12.24 -5.51 -1.11
C ASN A 73 13.09 -4.33 -1.61
N LYS A 74 13.39 -4.35 -2.90
CA LYS A 74 13.90 -3.24 -3.68
C LYS A 74 12.87 -2.96 -4.76
N ARG A 75 12.36 -1.73 -4.82
CA ARG A 75 11.21 -1.36 -5.68
C ARG A 75 11.48 -0.10 -6.49
N ILE A 76 10.66 0.10 -7.50
CA ILE A 76 10.62 1.33 -8.29
C ILE A 76 9.20 1.86 -8.28
N SER A 77 9.03 3.18 -8.16
CA SER A 77 7.79 3.88 -8.46
C SER A 77 8.04 4.91 -9.55
N VAL A 78 7.12 5.02 -10.50
CA VAL A 78 7.29 5.95 -11.63
C VAL A 78 6.11 6.92 -11.72
N THR A 79 6.30 8.01 -12.47
CA THR A 79 5.22 8.93 -12.82
C THR A 79 4.00 8.14 -13.33
N PRO A 80 2.77 8.49 -12.93
CA PRO A 80 1.57 7.84 -13.43
C PRO A 80 1.57 7.74 -14.95
N ILE A 81 1.54 6.53 -15.50
CA ILE A 81 1.70 6.27 -16.94
C ILE A 81 0.61 6.95 -17.74
N ALA A 82 -0.60 7.14 -17.21
CA ALA A 82 -1.65 7.89 -17.89
C ALA A 82 -1.19 9.30 -18.32
N LEU A 83 -0.33 9.95 -17.54
CA LEU A 83 0.21 11.29 -17.87
C LEU A 83 1.28 11.22 -18.97
N VAL A 84 2.11 10.20 -18.95
CA VAL A 84 3.20 10.02 -19.93
C VAL A 84 2.65 9.56 -21.28
N ALA A 85 1.76 8.56 -21.25
CA ALA A 85 1.14 7.98 -22.43
C ALA A 85 0.10 8.90 -23.10
N ALA A 86 -0.34 9.95 -22.41
CA ALA A 86 -1.29 10.94 -22.99
C ALA A 86 -0.76 11.63 -24.25
N ALA A 87 0.56 11.71 -24.43
CA ALA A 87 1.18 12.26 -25.62
C ALA A 87 1.18 11.29 -26.81
N SER A 88 0.95 10.00 -26.57
CA SER A 88 1.11 8.96 -27.57
C SER A 88 -0.18 8.74 -28.38
N GLU A 89 -0.03 8.59 -29.68
CA GLU A 89 -1.14 8.28 -30.60
C GLU A 89 -1.41 6.77 -30.63
N THR A 90 -1.89 6.21 -29.52
CA THR A 90 -2.26 4.80 -29.40
C THR A 90 -3.51 4.62 -28.54
N GLU A 91 -4.31 3.61 -28.89
CA GLU A 91 -5.46 3.19 -28.08
C GLU A 91 -5.07 2.10 -27.06
N ASP A 92 -3.98 1.37 -27.31
CA ASP A 92 -3.51 0.28 -26.46
C ASP A 92 -2.36 0.75 -25.54
N TYR A 93 -2.60 0.67 -24.22
CA TYR A 93 -1.60 1.05 -23.20
C TYR A 93 -0.92 -0.16 -22.55
N VAL A 94 -1.27 -1.40 -22.91
CA VAL A 94 -0.58 -2.60 -22.42
C VAL A 94 0.93 -2.59 -22.72
N PRO A 95 1.42 -2.11 -23.89
CA PRO A 95 2.85 -2.02 -24.16
C PRO A 95 3.64 -1.19 -23.15
N PHE A 96 3.05 -0.17 -22.54
CA PHE A 96 3.70 0.60 -21.48
C PHE A 96 3.92 -0.25 -20.21
N ALA A 97 2.93 -1.09 -19.82
CA ALA A 97 3.09 -2.01 -18.71
C ALA A 97 4.19 -3.06 -19.02
N VAL A 98 4.22 -3.58 -20.23
CA VAL A 98 5.27 -4.52 -20.68
C VAL A 98 6.67 -3.86 -20.63
N ALA A 99 6.78 -2.58 -21.02
CA ALA A 99 8.04 -1.85 -20.91
C ALA A 99 8.50 -1.66 -19.46
N LEU A 100 7.56 -1.36 -18.54
CA LEU A 100 7.85 -1.29 -17.09
C LEU A 100 8.31 -2.65 -16.54
N ASP A 101 7.62 -3.72 -16.88
CA ASP A 101 7.94 -5.08 -16.42
C ASP A 101 9.33 -5.53 -16.91
N ARG A 102 9.61 -5.27 -18.20
CA ARG A 102 10.90 -5.54 -18.82
C ARG A 102 12.04 -4.77 -18.14
N ALA A 103 11.83 -3.49 -17.82
CA ALA A 103 12.79 -2.68 -17.11
C ALA A 103 13.00 -3.16 -15.66
N ALA A 104 11.91 -3.50 -14.94
CA ALA A 104 11.98 -4.02 -13.58
C ALA A 104 12.75 -5.34 -13.51
N LYS A 105 12.51 -6.26 -14.46
CA LYS A 105 13.24 -7.52 -14.60
C LYS A 105 14.72 -7.30 -14.90
N ALA A 106 15.05 -6.34 -15.77
CA ALA A 106 16.42 -6.02 -16.15
C ALA A 106 17.27 -5.51 -14.98
N VAL A 107 16.68 -4.73 -14.07
CA VAL A 107 17.38 -4.21 -12.87
C VAL A 107 17.21 -5.10 -11.64
N GLY A 108 16.38 -6.16 -11.71
CA GLY A 108 16.21 -7.16 -10.67
C GLY A 108 15.39 -6.71 -9.45
N VAL A 109 14.52 -5.70 -9.60
CA VAL A 109 13.65 -5.25 -8.50
C VAL A 109 12.45 -6.17 -8.32
N ASN A 110 11.85 -6.14 -7.14
CA ASN A 110 10.74 -7.02 -6.78
C ASN A 110 9.40 -6.54 -7.36
N PHE A 111 9.19 -5.22 -7.45
CA PHE A 111 7.97 -4.60 -7.99
C PHE A 111 8.28 -3.25 -8.63
N ILE A 112 7.42 -2.85 -9.57
CA ILE A 112 7.38 -1.52 -10.15
C ILE A 112 5.94 -0.99 -10.14
N GLY A 113 5.73 0.14 -9.48
CA GLY A 113 4.45 0.85 -9.45
C GLY A 113 4.45 2.05 -10.40
N GLY A 114 3.24 2.54 -10.72
CA GLY A 114 3.04 3.71 -11.57
C GLY A 114 2.28 3.43 -12.86
N PHE A 115 1.83 2.19 -13.13
CA PHE A 115 0.80 1.97 -14.15
C PHE A 115 -0.53 2.49 -13.62
N SER A 116 -0.65 3.82 -13.51
CA SER A 116 -1.63 4.50 -12.66
C SER A 116 -2.31 5.67 -13.38
N ALA A 117 -3.51 6.03 -12.87
CA ALA A 117 -4.28 7.20 -13.28
C ALA A 117 -4.80 7.99 -12.08
N LEU A 118 -4.86 9.33 -12.20
CA LEU A 118 -5.32 10.25 -11.17
C LEU A 118 -6.62 10.92 -11.62
N VAL A 119 -7.76 10.34 -11.22
CA VAL A 119 -9.08 10.69 -11.80
C VAL A 119 -10.05 11.31 -10.80
N GLN A 120 -9.55 11.79 -9.64
CA GLN A 120 -10.38 12.33 -8.56
C GLN A 120 -11.21 13.56 -8.98
N LYS A 121 -10.82 14.29 -10.01
CA LYS A 121 -11.59 15.44 -10.54
C LYS A 121 -12.30 15.18 -11.86
N GLY A 122 -11.88 14.19 -12.60
CA GLY A 122 -12.41 13.83 -13.91
C GLY A 122 -11.46 12.86 -14.61
N MET A 123 -11.87 12.32 -15.72
CA MET A 123 -11.08 11.39 -16.51
C MET A 123 -10.82 11.97 -17.90
N THR A 124 -9.56 11.99 -18.31
CA THR A 124 -9.15 12.24 -19.69
C THR A 124 -9.33 10.95 -20.53
N ASP A 125 -9.17 11.05 -21.84
CA ASP A 125 -9.17 9.85 -22.70
C ASP A 125 -7.99 8.93 -22.39
N ALA A 126 -6.83 9.50 -22.05
CA ALA A 126 -5.64 8.74 -21.64
C ALA A 126 -5.90 7.96 -20.33
N ASP A 127 -6.57 8.56 -19.35
CA ASP A 127 -6.96 7.86 -18.11
C ASP A 127 -7.90 6.69 -18.43
N ARG A 128 -8.90 6.89 -19.32
CA ARG A 128 -9.83 5.83 -19.71
C ARG A 128 -9.13 4.67 -20.41
N ARG A 129 -8.19 4.96 -21.32
CA ARG A 129 -7.37 3.94 -22.02
C ARG A 129 -6.51 3.17 -21.04
N LEU A 130 -5.84 3.86 -20.10
CA LEU A 130 -5.04 3.19 -19.07
C LEU A 130 -5.90 2.28 -18.20
N ILE A 131 -7.04 2.76 -17.69
CA ILE A 131 -7.92 1.97 -16.82
C ILE A 131 -8.46 0.75 -17.58
N ALA A 132 -8.82 0.90 -18.87
CA ALA A 132 -9.27 -0.20 -19.71
C ALA A 132 -8.16 -1.25 -19.95
N ALA A 133 -6.89 -0.84 -19.95
CA ALA A 133 -5.75 -1.72 -20.13
C ALA A 133 -5.35 -2.49 -18.84
N ILE A 134 -5.78 -2.06 -17.64
CA ILE A 134 -5.35 -2.64 -16.36
C ILE A 134 -5.54 -4.17 -16.31
N PRO A 135 -6.71 -4.75 -16.64
CA PRO A 135 -6.91 -6.20 -16.50
C PRO A 135 -5.91 -7.01 -17.33
N GLU A 136 -5.67 -6.62 -18.58
CA GLU A 136 -4.70 -7.29 -19.46
C GLU A 136 -3.27 -7.02 -19.01
N ALA A 137 -2.93 -5.76 -18.70
CA ALA A 137 -1.60 -5.39 -18.24
C ALA A 137 -1.15 -6.20 -17.02
N LEU A 138 -2.04 -6.39 -16.03
CA LEU A 138 -1.74 -7.16 -14.82
C LEU A 138 -1.70 -8.67 -15.04
N ALA A 139 -2.36 -9.16 -16.09
CA ALA A 139 -2.32 -10.58 -16.47
C ALA A 139 -1.03 -10.95 -17.23
N VAL A 140 -0.52 -10.05 -18.09
CA VAL A 140 0.65 -10.34 -18.94
C VAL A 140 1.98 -9.90 -18.33
N THR A 141 1.96 -9.23 -17.17
CA THR A 141 3.17 -8.75 -16.47
C THR A 141 3.29 -9.36 -15.08
N ASP A 142 4.53 -9.61 -14.65
CA ASP A 142 4.80 -10.22 -13.36
C ASP A 142 4.96 -9.17 -12.23
N LEU A 143 5.71 -8.10 -12.48
CA LEU A 143 6.19 -7.16 -11.47
C LEU A 143 5.46 -5.82 -11.45
N VAL A 144 4.61 -5.55 -12.44
CA VAL A 144 3.89 -4.28 -12.56
C VAL A 144 2.72 -4.23 -11.57
N CYS A 145 2.66 -3.11 -10.82
CA CYS A 145 1.54 -2.78 -9.97
C CYS A 145 0.83 -1.53 -10.48
N SER A 146 -0.49 -1.50 -10.29
CA SER A 146 -1.38 -0.45 -10.79
C SER A 146 -2.17 0.20 -9.67
N SER A 147 -2.53 1.48 -9.86
CA SER A 147 -3.46 2.16 -8.99
C SER A 147 -4.27 3.23 -9.71
N VAL A 148 -5.46 3.51 -9.16
CA VAL A 148 -6.32 4.60 -9.64
C VAL A 148 -6.79 5.41 -8.44
N ASN A 149 -6.54 6.73 -8.45
CA ASN A 149 -7.01 7.63 -7.39
C ASN A 149 -8.36 8.24 -7.79
N VAL A 150 -9.45 7.77 -7.17
CA VAL A 150 -10.84 8.12 -7.54
C VAL A 150 -11.42 9.27 -6.74
N GLY A 151 -10.79 9.68 -5.66
CA GLY A 151 -11.32 10.69 -4.74
C GLY A 151 -10.25 11.47 -4.00
N SER A 152 -10.65 12.60 -3.45
CA SER A 152 -9.85 13.35 -2.48
C SER A 152 -10.73 14.25 -1.63
N THR A 153 -10.23 14.64 -0.46
CA THR A 153 -10.90 15.61 0.42
C THR A 153 -11.22 16.92 -0.31
N LYS A 154 -10.35 17.37 -1.22
CA LYS A 154 -10.54 18.61 -1.99
C LYS A 154 -11.45 18.47 -3.21
N ALA A 155 -11.52 17.29 -3.81
CA ALA A 155 -12.25 17.07 -5.05
C ALA A 155 -13.60 16.37 -4.86
N GLY A 156 -13.81 15.70 -3.73
CA GLY A 156 -14.91 14.76 -3.57
C GLY A 156 -14.58 13.40 -4.19
N ILE A 157 -15.59 12.60 -4.49
CA ILE A 157 -15.44 11.27 -5.08
C ILE A 157 -16.00 11.28 -6.50
N ASN A 158 -15.22 10.82 -7.45
CA ASN A 158 -15.64 10.61 -8.84
C ASN A 158 -16.36 9.27 -8.95
N MET A 159 -17.70 9.29 -8.89
CA MET A 159 -18.53 8.07 -8.90
C MET A 159 -18.50 7.35 -10.25
N ASP A 160 -18.27 8.07 -11.36
CA ASP A 160 -18.07 7.44 -12.66
C ASP A 160 -16.79 6.61 -12.71
N ALA A 161 -15.72 7.12 -12.07
CA ALA A 161 -14.47 6.37 -11.91
C ALA A 161 -14.65 5.19 -10.94
N VAL A 162 -15.38 5.37 -9.84
CA VAL A 162 -15.70 4.30 -8.89
C VAL A 162 -16.44 3.15 -9.58
N ALA A 163 -17.48 3.46 -10.36
CA ALA A 163 -18.22 2.46 -11.14
C ALA A 163 -17.33 1.75 -12.17
N LEU A 164 -16.42 2.49 -12.82
CA LEU A 164 -15.45 1.91 -13.75
C LEU A 164 -14.48 0.99 -13.02
N MET A 165 -13.98 1.39 -11.85
CA MET A 165 -13.04 0.57 -11.08
C MET A 165 -13.68 -0.71 -10.54
N GLY A 166 -14.94 -0.72 -10.13
CA GLY A 166 -15.65 -1.96 -9.78
C GLY A 166 -15.60 -2.99 -10.91
N ARG A 167 -15.87 -2.54 -12.15
CA ARG A 167 -15.77 -3.40 -13.35
C ARG A 167 -14.34 -3.82 -13.64
N THR A 168 -13.37 -2.90 -13.50
CA THR A 168 -11.95 -3.17 -13.74
C THR A 168 -11.40 -4.22 -12.77
N VAL A 169 -11.73 -4.11 -11.46
CA VAL A 169 -11.32 -5.12 -10.45
C VAL A 169 -11.94 -6.48 -10.80
N LYS A 170 -13.24 -6.52 -11.13
CA LYS A 170 -13.91 -7.75 -11.54
C LYS A 170 -13.25 -8.39 -12.76
N ALA A 171 -12.97 -7.60 -13.80
CA ALA A 171 -12.29 -8.06 -15.01
C ALA A 171 -10.85 -8.53 -14.74
N ALA A 172 -10.11 -7.85 -13.85
CA ALA A 172 -8.76 -8.26 -13.46
C ALA A 172 -8.77 -9.61 -12.73
N ALA A 173 -9.74 -9.83 -11.83
CA ALA A 173 -9.92 -11.12 -11.16
C ALA A 173 -10.23 -12.25 -12.16
N GLU A 174 -11.15 -12.01 -13.09
CA GLU A 174 -11.54 -12.99 -14.13
C GLU A 174 -10.38 -13.29 -15.09
N ARG A 175 -9.58 -12.26 -15.46
CA ARG A 175 -8.45 -12.40 -16.36
C ARG A 175 -7.28 -13.19 -15.75
N THR A 176 -7.20 -13.23 -14.43
CA THR A 176 -6.19 -13.96 -13.65
C THR A 176 -6.80 -15.08 -12.79
N ALA A 177 -7.91 -15.68 -13.28
CA ALA A 177 -8.64 -16.71 -12.54
C ALA A 177 -7.83 -17.98 -12.29
N ASP A 178 -6.93 -18.32 -13.18
CA ASP A 178 -5.98 -19.43 -13.05
C ASP A 178 -4.98 -19.27 -11.88
N CYS A 179 -4.79 -18.01 -11.43
CA CYS A 179 -3.95 -17.66 -10.26
C CYS A 179 -4.81 -17.10 -9.11
N GLY A 180 -6.07 -17.52 -8.96
CA GLY A 180 -6.92 -17.09 -7.84
C GLY A 180 -7.30 -15.60 -7.83
N GLY A 181 -7.24 -14.91 -8.99
CA GLY A 181 -7.51 -13.48 -9.07
C GLY A 181 -6.30 -12.60 -8.69
N PHE A 182 -5.08 -13.13 -8.76
CA PHE A 182 -3.84 -12.46 -8.30
C PHE A 182 -3.61 -11.08 -8.93
N GLY A 183 -4.13 -10.80 -10.12
CA GLY A 183 -4.10 -9.46 -10.71
C GLY A 183 -4.65 -8.38 -9.77
N CYS A 184 -5.67 -8.71 -8.97
CA CYS A 184 -6.24 -7.78 -7.99
C CYS A 184 -5.30 -7.50 -6.81
N ALA A 185 -4.40 -8.41 -6.46
CA ALA A 185 -3.37 -8.17 -5.43
C ALA A 185 -2.37 -7.08 -5.85
N LYS A 186 -2.23 -6.83 -7.18
CA LYS A 186 -1.37 -5.81 -7.77
C LYS A 186 -2.14 -4.51 -8.13
N LEU A 187 -3.44 -4.41 -7.80
CA LEU A 187 -4.31 -3.27 -8.13
C LEU A 187 -4.85 -2.61 -6.87
N VAL A 188 -4.67 -1.30 -6.76
CA VAL A 188 -5.17 -0.51 -5.62
C VAL A 188 -6.04 0.65 -6.12
N VAL A 189 -7.20 0.85 -5.48
CA VAL A 189 -8.03 2.04 -5.69
C VAL A 189 -7.85 2.98 -4.51
N PHE A 190 -7.40 4.21 -4.76
CA PHE A 190 -7.10 5.20 -3.74
C PHE A 190 -8.15 6.32 -3.64
N CYS A 191 -8.27 6.86 -2.43
CA CYS A 191 -8.71 8.22 -2.16
C CYS A 191 -7.62 8.95 -1.37
N ASN A 192 -7.31 10.21 -1.72
CA ASN A 192 -6.19 10.98 -1.16
C ASN A 192 -4.84 10.25 -1.30
N ALA A 193 -4.55 9.68 -2.47
CA ALA A 193 -3.27 9.01 -2.71
C ALA A 193 -2.10 9.94 -2.41
N VAL A 194 -1.08 9.43 -1.71
CA VAL A 194 0.19 10.13 -1.49
C VAL A 194 1.15 9.86 -2.64
N GLU A 195 2.01 10.82 -2.93
CA GLU A 195 2.87 10.83 -4.12
C GLU A 195 4.27 10.23 -3.87
N ASP A 196 4.60 9.92 -2.63
CA ASP A 196 5.91 9.48 -2.15
C ASP A 196 5.90 8.10 -1.45
N ASN A 197 4.81 7.36 -1.58
CA ASN A 197 4.59 6.08 -0.91
C ASN A 197 5.57 4.98 -1.38
N PRO A 198 6.42 4.41 -0.47
CA PRO A 198 7.33 3.33 -0.83
C PRO A 198 6.75 1.92 -0.67
N PHE A 199 5.62 1.76 0.04
CA PHE A 199 5.13 0.47 0.53
C PHE A 199 4.12 -0.22 -0.37
N MET A 200 3.04 0.50 -0.73
CA MET A 200 1.88 -0.11 -1.36
C MET A 200 2.17 -0.63 -2.76
N ALA A 201 1.55 -1.74 -3.12
CA ALA A 201 1.35 -2.10 -4.51
C ALA A 201 0.66 -0.92 -5.22
N GLY A 202 1.09 -0.58 -6.42
CA GLY A 202 0.54 0.56 -7.16
C GLY A 202 0.99 1.94 -6.66
N ALA A 203 1.99 2.02 -5.79
CA ALA A 203 2.66 3.28 -5.50
C ALA A 203 3.13 3.97 -6.79
N PHE A 204 3.13 5.29 -6.82
CA PHE A 204 3.60 6.07 -7.96
C PHE A 204 4.48 7.23 -7.51
N HIS A 205 5.25 7.77 -8.44
CA HIS A 205 6.10 8.94 -8.24
C HIS A 205 5.33 10.19 -8.71
N GLY A 206 5.07 11.11 -7.80
CA GLY A 206 4.28 12.31 -8.07
C GLY A 206 4.95 13.26 -9.04
N VAL A 207 4.14 14.09 -9.70
CA VAL A 207 4.65 15.09 -10.65
C VAL A 207 5.39 16.25 -9.99
N GLY A 208 5.18 16.46 -8.69
CA GLY A 208 5.88 17.45 -7.87
C GLY A 208 7.19 16.95 -7.28
N GLU A 209 7.49 15.68 -7.42
CA GLU A 209 8.67 15.03 -6.89
C GLU A 209 9.93 15.30 -7.75
N PRO A 210 11.15 15.11 -7.20
CA PRO A 210 12.40 15.26 -7.95
C PRO A 210 12.49 14.29 -9.14
N GLU A 211 13.43 14.52 -10.04
CA GLU A 211 13.73 13.63 -11.19
C GLU A 211 13.96 12.17 -10.75
N ARG A 212 14.56 11.97 -9.58
CA ARG A 212 14.66 10.69 -8.87
C ARG A 212 14.83 10.93 -7.37
N VAL A 213 14.37 9.96 -6.57
CA VAL A 213 14.41 10.05 -5.10
C VAL A 213 14.49 8.64 -4.50
N ILE A 214 15.11 8.52 -3.33
CA ILE A 214 15.08 7.29 -2.53
C ILE A 214 14.11 7.47 -1.37
N ASN A 215 13.09 6.63 -1.32
CA ASN A 215 12.16 6.51 -0.21
C ASN A 215 12.35 5.14 0.45
N VAL A 216 12.27 5.09 1.77
CA VAL A 216 12.48 3.84 2.52
C VAL A 216 11.28 3.55 3.40
N GLY A 217 10.79 2.33 3.31
CA GLY A 217 9.78 1.80 4.20
C GLY A 217 10.40 0.92 5.27
N VAL A 218 10.16 1.23 6.53
CA VAL A 218 10.60 0.42 7.67
C VAL A 218 9.40 -0.12 8.42
N SER A 219 9.50 -1.38 8.86
CA SER A 219 8.42 -2.08 9.56
C SER A 219 8.93 -2.77 10.82
N GLY A 220 8.03 -3.12 11.72
CA GLY A 220 8.38 -3.81 12.96
C GLY A 220 7.17 -4.00 13.88
N PRO A 221 6.06 -4.63 13.42
CA PRO A 221 4.96 -5.03 14.31
C PRO A 221 5.46 -5.87 15.47
N GLY A 222 6.34 -6.83 15.21
CA GLY A 222 6.94 -7.68 16.23
C GLY A 222 7.70 -6.90 17.30
N VAL A 223 8.41 -5.83 16.94
CA VAL A 223 9.12 -4.97 17.90
C VAL A 223 8.13 -4.27 18.83
N VAL A 224 7.02 -3.77 18.30
CA VAL A 224 5.95 -3.13 19.08
C VAL A 224 5.25 -4.16 19.96
N TYR A 225 4.93 -5.33 19.43
CA TYR A 225 4.31 -6.43 20.18
C TYR A 225 5.15 -6.81 21.41
N HIS A 226 6.45 -7.06 21.24
CA HIS A 226 7.34 -7.40 22.35
C HIS A 226 7.50 -6.25 23.37
N ALA A 227 7.51 -5.00 22.89
CA ALA A 227 7.55 -3.85 23.80
C ALA A 227 6.30 -3.78 24.68
N LEU A 228 5.11 -4.08 24.14
CA LEU A 228 3.86 -4.06 24.89
C LEU A 228 3.76 -5.19 25.92
N GLN A 229 4.38 -6.34 25.68
CA GLN A 229 4.44 -7.42 26.69
C GLN A 229 5.06 -6.93 28.01
N SER A 230 6.01 -6.00 27.95
CA SER A 230 6.66 -5.45 29.15
C SER A 230 5.77 -4.52 29.98
N VAL A 231 4.67 -4.04 29.40
CA VAL A 231 3.70 -3.11 30.02
C VAL A 231 2.28 -3.69 30.06
N LYS A 232 2.16 -5.01 29.98
CA LYS A 232 0.87 -5.70 30.02
C LYS A 232 0.05 -5.31 31.24
N GLY A 233 -1.22 -4.95 31.01
CA GLY A 233 -2.13 -4.52 32.08
C GLY A 233 -1.88 -3.12 32.65
N GLN A 234 -0.91 -2.37 32.11
CA GLN A 234 -0.70 -0.97 32.48
C GLN A 234 -1.74 -0.05 31.80
N PRO A 235 -1.97 1.16 32.35
CA PRO A 235 -2.88 2.14 31.74
C PRO A 235 -2.51 2.52 30.31
N PHE A 236 -3.50 2.95 29.50
CA PHE A 236 -3.31 3.26 28.09
C PHE A 236 -2.32 4.41 27.78
N ASP A 237 -2.11 5.32 28.70
CA ASP A 237 -1.07 6.36 28.59
C ASP A 237 0.33 5.76 28.60
N VAL A 238 0.56 4.72 29.44
CA VAL A 238 1.82 3.96 29.46
C VAL A 238 2.00 3.15 28.18
N VAL A 239 0.93 2.51 27.69
CA VAL A 239 0.92 1.79 26.41
C VAL A 239 1.29 2.75 25.26
N ALA A 240 0.62 3.91 25.16
CA ALA A 240 0.88 4.89 24.11
C ALA A 240 2.33 5.42 24.14
N GLU A 241 2.86 5.70 25.32
CA GLU A 241 4.24 6.16 25.48
C GLU A 241 5.25 5.07 25.08
N THR A 242 4.97 3.81 25.38
CA THR A 242 5.79 2.65 24.99
C THR A 242 5.81 2.48 23.48
N VAL A 243 4.65 2.53 22.83
CA VAL A 243 4.55 2.45 21.36
C VAL A 243 5.32 3.61 20.72
N LYS A 244 5.12 4.84 21.20
CA LYS A 244 5.81 6.03 20.67
C LYS A 244 7.34 5.90 20.75
N LYS A 245 7.88 5.47 21.89
CA LYS A 245 9.33 5.27 22.07
C LYS A 245 9.86 4.16 21.15
N THR A 246 9.10 3.11 20.96
CA THR A 246 9.46 1.99 20.07
C THR A 246 9.46 2.45 18.61
N ALA A 247 8.41 3.13 18.18
CA ALA A 247 8.31 3.72 16.84
C ALA A 247 9.45 4.69 16.53
N PHE A 248 9.84 5.51 17.50
CA PHE A 248 11.02 6.39 17.37
C PHE A 248 12.28 5.60 17.01
N ARG A 249 12.57 4.50 17.72
CA ARG A 249 13.76 3.67 17.46
C ARG A 249 13.70 3.02 16.08
N ILE A 250 12.55 2.45 15.70
CA ILE A 250 12.35 1.82 14.40
C ILE A 250 12.59 2.84 13.28
N THR A 251 12.02 4.04 13.37
CA THR A 251 12.18 5.11 12.38
C THR A 251 13.65 5.53 12.22
N ARG A 252 14.41 5.61 13.33
CA ARG A 252 15.83 5.94 13.28
C ARG A 252 16.64 4.92 12.47
N MET A 253 16.29 3.64 12.55
CA MET A 253 16.93 2.60 11.73
C MET A 253 16.59 2.77 10.24
N GLY A 254 15.32 3.04 9.93
CA GLY A 254 14.91 3.35 8.55
C GLY A 254 15.64 4.56 7.97
N GLN A 255 15.78 5.63 8.76
CA GLN A 255 16.51 6.83 8.32
C GLN A 255 17.99 6.55 8.05
N LEU A 256 18.64 5.74 8.89
CA LEU A 256 20.04 5.36 8.69
C LEU A 256 20.24 4.66 7.33
N VAL A 257 19.40 3.67 7.04
CA VAL A 257 19.44 2.94 5.77
C VAL A 257 19.11 3.87 4.59
N ALA A 258 18.11 4.75 4.73
CA ALA A 258 17.73 5.70 3.69
C ALA A 258 18.85 6.66 3.32
N GLN A 259 19.53 7.23 4.31
CA GLN A 259 20.66 8.14 4.10
C GLN A 259 21.85 7.43 3.43
N GLU A 260 22.14 6.20 3.83
CA GLU A 260 23.22 5.42 3.23
C GLU A 260 22.89 5.00 1.80
N ALA A 261 21.65 4.56 1.51
CA ALA A 261 21.21 4.26 0.16
C ALA A 261 21.27 5.50 -0.75
N SER A 262 20.80 6.65 -0.26
CA SER A 262 20.87 7.94 -0.96
C SER A 262 22.32 8.31 -1.32
N ARG A 263 23.23 8.18 -0.36
CA ARG A 263 24.66 8.48 -0.53
C ARG A 263 25.31 7.58 -1.59
N ARG A 264 25.09 6.24 -1.50
CA ARG A 264 25.71 5.27 -2.44
C ARG A 264 25.15 5.41 -3.85
N LEU A 265 23.86 5.67 -3.98
CA LEU A 265 23.17 5.82 -5.28
C LEU A 265 23.31 7.25 -5.84
N ASN A 266 23.92 8.18 -5.11
CA ASN A 266 23.98 9.59 -5.48
C ASN A 266 22.60 10.12 -5.91
N THR A 267 21.59 9.83 -5.09
CA THR A 267 20.19 10.15 -5.36
C THR A 267 19.59 10.79 -4.12
N PRO A 268 18.85 11.92 -4.22
CA PRO A 268 18.29 12.59 -3.05
C PRO A 268 17.48 11.63 -2.16
N PHE A 269 17.59 11.81 -0.85
CA PHE A 269 16.74 11.17 0.12
C PHE A 269 15.40 11.93 0.20
N GLY A 270 14.29 11.22 0.05
CA GLY A 270 12.93 11.72 0.17
C GLY A 270 12.40 11.52 1.57
N ILE A 271 11.75 10.36 1.80
CA ILE A 271 11.08 10.09 3.08
C ILE A 271 11.45 8.71 3.67
N VAL A 272 11.21 8.62 4.98
CA VAL A 272 11.04 7.35 5.69
C VAL A 272 9.56 7.16 5.98
N ASP A 273 9.01 6.04 5.54
CA ASP A 273 7.69 5.58 5.91
C ASP A 273 7.82 4.55 7.04
N LEU A 274 7.34 4.89 8.23
CA LEU A 274 7.18 3.94 9.32
C LEU A 274 5.77 3.38 9.27
N SER A 275 5.60 2.25 8.61
CA SER A 275 4.34 1.53 8.59
C SER A 275 4.50 0.20 9.31
N LEU A 276 3.67 -0.03 10.34
CA LEU A 276 3.55 -1.35 10.93
C LEU A 276 2.81 -2.24 9.93
N ALA A 277 3.56 -2.72 8.93
CA ALA A 277 3.10 -3.60 7.87
C ALA A 277 3.46 -5.04 8.27
N PRO A 278 2.48 -5.87 8.66
CA PRO A 278 2.72 -7.21 9.13
C PRO A 278 3.23 -8.14 8.02
N THR A 279 3.64 -9.34 8.42
CA THR A 279 3.86 -10.48 7.54
C THR A 279 3.05 -11.67 8.05
N PRO A 280 2.85 -12.73 7.23
CA PRO A 280 2.20 -13.95 7.71
C PRO A 280 2.99 -14.71 8.79
N ALA A 281 4.20 -14.28 9.10
CA ALA A 281 5.04 -14.89 10.12
C ALA A 281 4.49 -14.68 11.53
N VAL A 282 4.50 -15.73 12.35
CA VAL A 282 4.09 -15.64 13.75
C VAL A 282 5.00 -14.67 14.49
N GLY A 283 4.38 -13.74 15.23
CA GLY A 283 5.08 -12.70 15.98
C GLY A 283 5.25 -11.37 15.24
N ASP A 284 4.81 -11.26 13.99
CA ASP A 284 4.85 -10.03 13.19
C ASP A 284 3.43 -9.60 12.76
N SER A 285 2.54 -9.40 13.73
CA SER A 285 1.11 -9.17 13.53
C SER A 285 0.62 -7.90 14.22
N VAL A 286 -0.10 -7.06 13.50
CA VAL A 286 -0.80 -5.89 14.05
C VAL A 286 -2.01 -6.33 14.88
N ALA A 287 -2.74 -7.37 14.45
CA ALA A 287 -3.84 -7.92 15.24
C ALA A 287 -3.37 -8.35 16.63
N ARG A 288 -2.22 -9.02 16.74
CA ARG A 288 -1.65 -9.43 18.02
C ARG A 288 -1.22 -8.25 18.91
N ILE A 289 -0.79 -7.15 18.32
CA ILE A 289 -0.56 -5.90 19.07
C ILE A 289 -1.86 -5.41 19.71
N LEU A 290 -2.98 -5.43 18.97
CA LEU A 290 -4.28 -4.99 19.47
C LEU A 290 -4.81 -5.93 20.58
N GLU A 291 -4.59 -7.22 20.43
CA GLU A 291 -4.93 -8.24 21.44
C GLU A 291 -4.08 -8.07 22.71
N GLU A 292 -2.78 -7.75 22.60
CA GLU A 292 -1.91 -7.48 23.76
C GLU A 292 -2.37 -6.24 24.55
N MET A 293 -3.12 -5.31 23.91
CA MET A 293 -3.77 -4.19 24.60
C MET A 293 -4.99 -4.60 25.45
N GLY A 294 -5.36 -5.89 25.47
CA GLY A 294 -6.40 -6.44 26.32
C GLY A 294 -7.67 -6.89 25.58
N LEU A 295 -7.61 -7.01 24.25
CA LEU A 295 -8.70 -7.61 23.46
C LEU A 295 -8.50 -9.12 23.39
N GLU A 296 -9.57 -9.89 23.52
CA GLU A 296 -9.52 -11.35 23.40
C GLU A 296 -9.20 -11.77 21.97
N VAL A 297 -9.87 -11.14 20.99
CA VAL A 297 -9.68 -11.36 19.56
C VAL A 297 -9.80 -10.02 18.82
N CYS A 298 -8.94 -9.78 17.85
CA CYS A 298 -9.05 -8.64 16.94
C CYS A 298 -10.41 -8.68 16.21
N GLY A 299 -11.10 -7.55 16.15
CA GLY A 299 -12.48 -7.47 15.64
C GLY A 299 -13.52 -7.26 16.76
N THR A 300 -13.23 -7.67 17.99
CA THR A 300 -14.06 -7.41 19.17
C THR A 300 -14.29 -5.91 19.39
N HIS A 301 -15.38 -5.52 20.06
CA HIS A 301 -15.61 -4.14 20.49
C HIS A 301 -14.40 -3.59 21.27
N GLY A 302 -13.93 -2.41 20.90
CA GLY A 302 -12.69 -1.83 21.40
C GLY A 302 -11.54 -1.85 20.39
N THR A 303 -11.57 -2.73 19.38
CA THR A 303 -10.50 -2.84 18.36
C THR A 303 -10.22 -1.52 17.63
N THR A 304 -11.27 -0.80 17.21
CA THR A 304 -11.12 0.50 16.55
C THR A 304 -10.46 1.54 17.46
N ALA A 305 -10.80 1.55 18.77
CA ALA A 305 -10.18 2.45 19.75
C ALA A 305 -8.70 2.11 20.00
N ALA A 306 -8.38 0.81 20.13
CA ALA A 306 -7.01 0.33 20.28
C ALA A 306 -6.16 0.68 19.05
N LEU A 307 -6.72 0.49 17.85
CA LEU A 307 -6.05 0.85 16.60
C LEU A 307 -5.82 2.37 16.46
N ALA A 308 -6.78 3.19 16.91
CA ALA A 308 -6.62 4.65 16.93
C ALA A 308 -5.44 5.07 17.81
N LEU A 309 -5.32 4.49 19.02
CA LEU A 309 -4.18 4.72 19.90
C LEU A 309 -2.88 4.27 19.26
N LEU A 310 -2.85 3.06 18.71
CA LEU A 310 -1.66 2.50 18.05
C LEU A 310 -1.18 3.41 16.91
N ASN A 311 -2.08 3.75 16.00
CA ASN A 311 -1.77 4.55 14.82
C ASN A 311 -1.23 5.95 15.18
N ASP A 312 -1.86 6.63 16.14
CA ASP A 312 -1.45 7.94 16.62
C ASP A 312 -0.07 7.89 17.31
N ALA A 313 0.16 6.90 18.18
CA ALA A 313 1.42 6.75 18.90
C ALA A 313 2.58 6.43 17.95
N VAL A 314 2.34 5.59 16.93
CA VAL A 314 3.33 5.28 15.87
C VAL A 314 3.70 6.55 15.10
N LYS A 315 2.73 7.34 14.64
CA LYS A 315 2.98 8.60 13.94
C LYS A 315 3.76 9.60 14.78
N LYS A 316 3.40 9.77 16.05
CA LYS A 316 4.12 10.63 17.00
C LYS A 316 5.59 10.21 17.16
N GLY A 317 5.84 8.91 17.30
CA GLY A 317 7.20 8.37 17.38
C GLY A 317 8.01 8.63 16.10
N GLY A 318 7.42 8.42 14.94
CA GLY A 318 8.04 8.67 13.65
C GLY A 318 8.45 10.13 13.48
N VAL A 319 7.52 11.07 13.65
CA VAL A 319 7.78 12.52 13.50
C VAL A 319 8.85 13.02 14.47
N MET A 320 8.95 12.45 15.67
CA MET A 320 10.01 12.79 16.62
C MET A 320 11.38 12.25 16.19
N ALA A 321 11.43 11.19 15.41
CA ALA A 321 12.68 10.52 14.99
C ALA A 321 13.29 11.15 13.73
N SER A 322 12.48 11.66 12.81
CA SER A 322 12.91 12.20 11.52
C SER A 322 12.02 13.36 11.08
N SER A 323 12.62 14.38 10.48
CA SER A 323 11.92 15.47 9.78
C SER A 323 11.40 15.04 8.39
N SER A 324 11.83 13.88 7.91
CA SER A 324 11.50 13.34 6.58
C SER A 324 10.56 12.14 6.67
N VAL A 325 9.59 12.18 7.60
CA VAL A 325 8.55 11.17 7.67
C VAL A 325 7.46 11.49 6.65
N GLY A 326 7.04 10.47 5.88
CA GLY A 326 6.05 10.62 4.83
C GLY A 326 5.34 9.31 4.50
N GLY A 327 4.85 9.20 3.28
CA GLY A 327 4.17 8.01 2.81
C GLY A 327 2.85 7.75 3.54
N LEU A 328 2.65 6.50 3.94
CA LEU A 328 1.45 6.03 4.63
C LEU A 328 1.65 5.80 6.14
N SER A 329 2.78 6.22 6.68
CA SER A 329 3.20 5.98 8.09
C SER A 329 2.06 5.73 9.08
N GLY A 330 2.13 4.63 9.83
CA GLY A 330 1.13 4.23 10.81
C GLY A 330 0.91 2.73 10.91
N ALA A 331 -0.29 2.28 11.22
CA ALA A 331 -0.64 0.88 11.33
C ALA A 331 -1.43 0.40 10.11
N PHE A 332 -0.93 -0.64 9.44
CA PHE A 332 -1.59 -1.35 8.34
C PHE A 332 -2.44 -2.50 8.89
N ILE A 333 -3.52 -2.81 8.19
CA ILE A 333 -4.44 -3.89 8.56
C ILE A 333 -4.75 -4.82 7.36
N PRO A 334 -3.74 -5.30 6.60
CA PRO A 334 -3.98 -6.23 5.51
C PRO A 334 -4.43 -7.57 6.07
N VAL A 335 -5.51 -8.15 5.51
CA VAL A 335 -6.06 -9.39 6.08
C VAL A 335 -5.18 -10.59 5.75
N SER A 336 -4.68 -10.71 4.51
CA SER A 336 -3.90 -11.89 4.13
C SER A 336 -2.44 -11.89 4.62
N GLU A 337 -1.91 -10.72 4.94
CA GLU A 337 -0.50 -10.53 5.31
C GLU A 337 -0.28 -10.54 6.83
N ASP A 338 -1.31 -10.80 7.64
CA ASP A 338 -1.28 -10.75 9.11
C ASP A 338 -1.92 -12.01 9.70
N GLU A 339 -1.12 -12.85 10.39
CA GLU A 339 -1.62 -14.13 10.91
C GLU A 339 -2.77 -13.96 11.92
N GLY A 340 -2.77 -12.89 12.69
CA GLY A 340 -3.84 -12.57 13.63
C GLY A 340 -5.09 -12.05 12.93
N MET A 341 -4.96 -11.25 11.84
CA MET A 341 -6.12 -10.84 11.02
C MET A 341 -6.74 -12.02 10.30
N ILE A 342 -5.91 -12.93 9.75
CA ILE A 342 -6.37 -14.18 9.14
C ILE A 342 -7.19 -14.99 10.15
N ALA A 343 -6.65 -15.20 11.35
CA ALA A 343 -7.33 -15.95 12.42
C ALA A 343 -8.64 -15.28 12.85
N ALA A 344 -8.63 -13.97 13.04
CA ALA A 344 -9.81 -13.19 13.44
C ALA A 344 -10.91 -13.20 12.36
N ALA A 345 -10.55 -13.08 11.09
CA ALA A 345 -11.49 -13.15 9.97
C ALA A 345 -12.05 -14.57 9.80
N SER A 346 -11.21 -15.61 9.91
CA SER A 346 -11.63 -17.02 9.85
C SER A 346 -12.59 -17.41 10.97
N SER A 347 -12.43 -16.82 12.16
CA SER A 347 -13.35 -17.05 13.30
C SER A 347 -14.65 -16.27 13.20
N GLY A 348 -14.78 -15.33 12.25
CA GLY A 348 -15.92 -14.42 12.12
C GLY A 348 -15.91 -13.24 13.10
N ALA A 349 -14.87 -13.06 13.91
CA ALA A 349 -14.75 -11.92 14.80
C ALA A 349 -14.42 -10.62 14.04
N LEU A 350 -13.68 -10.73 12.94
CA LEU A 350 -13.32 -9.62 12.05
C LEU A 350 -14.11 -9.71 10.75
N THR A 351 -15.14 -8.90 10.63
CA THR A 351 -16.00 -8.79 9.44
C THR A 351 -15.58 -7.62 8.55
N LEU A 352 -16.10 -7.56 7.31
CA LEU A 352 -15.87 -6.46 6.40
C LEU A 352 -16.33 -5.12 6.99
N ASP A 353 -17.53 -5.06 7.58
CA ASP A 353 -18.04 -3.85 8.27
C ASP A 353 -17.12 -3.40 9.40
N LYS A 354 -16.53 -4.36 10.13
CA LYS A 354 -15.59 -4.05 11.20
C LYS A 354 -14.28 -3.51 10.64
N LEU A 355 -13.80 -4.05 9.54
CA LEU A 355 -12.63 -3.54 8.84
C LEU A 355 -12.87 -2.12 8.33
N GLU A 356 -14.02 -1.82 7.71
CA GLU A 356 -14.38 -0.46 7.29
C GLU A 356 -14.38 0.52 8.47
N ALA A 357 -14.94 0.13 9.63
CA ALA A 357 -14.86 0.96 10.83
C ALA A 357 -13.41 1.19 11.30
N MET A 358 -12.55 0.18 11.18
CA MET A 358 -11.12 0.29 11.52
C MET A 358 -10.36 1.17 10.53
N THR A 359 -10.76 1.22 9.26
CA THR A 359 -10.11 2.08 8.25
C THR A 359 -10.31 3.57 8.51
N CYS A 360 -11.28 3.96 9.32
CA CYS A 360 -11.40 5.35 9.78
C CYS A 360 -10.16 5.82 10.56
N VAL A 361 -9.42 4.92 11.20
CA VAL A 361 -8.33 5.22 12.13
C VAL A 361 -7.00 4.52 11.79
N CYS A 362 -6.96 3.62 10.81
CA CYS A 362 -5.72 3.02 10.32
C CYS A 362 -4.94 3.98 9.39
N SER A 363 -3.81 3.58 8.87
CA SER A 363 -3.03 4.40 7.95
C SER A 363 -3.34 4.18 6.46
N VAL A 364 -3.99 3.09 6.09
CA VAL A 364 -4.20 2.73 4.69
C VAL A 364 -5.68 2.61 4.32
N GLY A 365 -6.35 1.53 4.63
CA GLY A 365 -7.72 1.23 4.19
C GLY A 365 -7.98 -0.27 4.20
N LEU A 366 -8.93 -0.73 3.38
CA LEU A 366 -9.19 -2.15 3.13
C LEU A 366 -8.06 -2.74 2.29
N ASP A 367 -7.33 -3.67 2.86
CA ASP A 367 -6.14 -4.20 2.20
C ASP A 367 -6.13 -5.73 2.18
N MET A 368 -5.91 -6.31 0.98
CA MET A 368 -5.86 -7.76 0.75
C MET A 368 -7.12 -8.48 1.24
N ILE A 369 -8.28 -8.00 0.85
CA ILE A 369 -9.58 -8.55 1.23
C ILE A 369 -10.09 -9.51 0.14
N ALA A 370 -10.14 -10.80 0.43
CA ALA A 370 -10.78 -11.77 -0.46
C ALA A 370 -12.29 -11.79 -0.23
N VAL A 371 -13.07 -11.73 -1.32
CA VAL A 371 -14.52 -11.83 -1.34
C VAL A 371 -14.96 -12.91 -2.33
N PRO A 372 -16.23 -13.42 -2.29
CA PRO A 372 -16.70 -14.41 -3.23
C PRO A 372 -16.46 -14.00 -4.69
N GLY A 373 -16.07 -14.96 -5.52
CA GLY A 373 -15.75 -14.71 -6.93
C GLY A 373 -16.96 -14.23 -7.75
N ASP A 374 -18.17 -14.48 -7.32
CA ASP A 374 -19.42 -14.02 -7.92
C ASP A 374 -19.88 -12.63 -7.45
N THR A 375 -19.14 -11.98 -6.54
CA THR A 375 -19.42 -10.60 -6.11
C THR A 375 -19.54 -9.69 -7.32
N SER A 376 -20.63 -8.91 -7.39
CA SER A 376 -20.90 -8.04 -8.54
C SER A 376 -19.95 -6.85 -8.61
N ALA A 377 -19.74 -6.33 -9.80
CA ALA A 377 -18.92 -5.12 -10.01
C ALA A 377 -19.50 -3.90 -9.26
N GLU A 378 -20.82 -3.83 -9.10
CA GLU A 378 -21.52 -2.77 -8.39
C GLU A 378 -21.31 -2.87 -6.86
N THR A 379 -21.28 -4.07 -6.32
CA THR A 379 -20.94 -4.28 -4.89
C THR A 379 -19.48 -3.89 -4.62
N ILE A 380 -18.55 -4.29 -5.50
CA ILE A 380 -17.13 -3.87 -5.41
C ILE A 380 -17.01 -2.34 -5.51
N ALA A 381 -17.75 -1.73 -6.44
CA ALA A 381 -17.78 -0.27 -6.58
C ALA A 381 -18.34 0.42 -5.34
N ALA A 382 -19.35 -0.15 -4.69
CA ALA A 382 -19.93 0.40 -3.46
C ALA A 382 -18.93 0.36 -2.29
N ILE A 383 -18.19 -0.74 -2.12
CA ILE A 383 -17.10 -0.85 -1.12
C ILE A 383 -16.02 0.20 -1.40
N ILE A 384 -15.65 0.41 -2.67
CA ILE A 384 -14.69 1.47 -3.05
C ILE A 384 -15.25 2.86 -2.70
N ALA A 385 -16.56 3.09 -2.90
CA ALA A 385 -17.20 4.36 -2.56
C ALA A 385 -17.20 4.64 -1.06
N ASP A 386 -17.48 3.63 -0.23
CA ASP A 386 -17.48 3.73 1.23
C ASP A 386 -16.07 4.06 1.76
N GLU A 387 -15.06 3.35 1.30
CA GLU A 387 -13.67 3.65 1.65
C GLU A 387 -13.22 5.04 1.17
N ALA A 388 -13.61 5.43 -0.04
CA ALA A 388 -13.32 6.78 -0.54
C ALA A 388 -14.02 7.85 0.31
N ALA A 389 -15.24 7.59 0.81
CA ALA A 389 -15.95 8.50 1.70
C ALA A 389 -15.25 8.62 3.07
N ILE A 390 -14.79 7.50 3.63
CA ILE A 390 -13.98 7.49 4.86
C ILE A 390 -12.71 8.32 4.68
N GLY A 391 -11.97 8.11 3.60
CA GLY A 391 -10.75 8.87 3.30
C GLY A 391 -11.02 10.36 3.11
N MET A 392 -12.03 10.69 2.32
CA MET A 392 -12.43 12.06 2.02
C MET A 392 -12.83 12.85 3.29
N VAL A 393 -13.67 12.27 4.14
CA VAL A 393 -14.19 12.94 5.34
C VAL A 393 -13.11 13.06 6.42
N ASN A 394 -12.27 12.04 6.59
CA ASN A 394 -11.22 12.05 7.62
C ASN A 394 -9.91 12.71 7.16
N THR A 395 -9.84 13.23 5.93
CA THR A 395 -8.62 13.85 5.37
C THR A 395 -7.41 12.92 5.46
N LYS A 396 -7.62 11.65 5.17
CA LYS A 396 -6.58 10.62 5.18
C LYS A 396 -6.57 9.84 3.87
N THR A 397 -5.47 9.21 3.54
CA THR A 397 -5.42 8.22 2.46
C THR A 397 -6.25 7.00 2.85
N THR A 398 -7.11 6.55 1.94
CA THR A 398 -7.67 5.21 1.96
C THR A 398 -7.35 4.50 0.66
N ALA A 399 -7.13 3.19 0.77
CA ALA A 399 -6.84 2.29 -0.33
C ALA A 399 -7.80 1.11 -0.28
N VAL A 400 -8.19 0.60 -1.43
CA VAL A 400 -8.97 -0.63 -1.56
C VAL A 400 -8.19 -1.59 -2.44
N ARG A 401 -7.76 -2.71 -1.84
CA ARG A 401 -7.19 -3.87 -2.52
C ARG A 401 -8.07 -5.06 -2.21
N ILE A 402 -9.14 -5.22 -3.02
CA ILE A 402 -10.17 -6.25 -2.90
C ILE A 402 -10.00 -7.28 -4.01
N ILE A 403 -10.16 -8.55 -3.66
CA ILE A 403 -9.89 -9.68 -4.54
C ILE A 403 -11.15 -10.55 -4.62
N PRO A 404 -11.98 -10.37 -5.68
CA PRO A 404 -13.04 -11.31 -5.97
C PRO A 404 -12.40 -12.64 -6.40
N ALA A 405 -12.39 -13.63 -5.50
CA ALA A 405 -11.67 -14.88 -5.69
C ALA A 405 -12.45 -15.83 -6.62
N PRO A 406 -12.02 -16.05 -7.88
CA PRO A 406 -12.80 -16.84 -8.84
C PRO A 406 -13.04 -18.26 -8.33
N GLY A 407 -14.31 -18.70 -8.35
CA GLY A 407 -14.72 -20.05 -7.92
C GLY A 407 -14.81 -20.25 -6.40
N CYS A 408 -14.36 -19.30 -5.59
CA CYS A 408 -14.40 -19.38 -4.13
C CYS A 408 -15.68 -18.77 -3.54
N LYS A 409 -16.06 -19.26 -2.37
CA LYS A 409 -17.22 -18.85 -1.58
C LYS A 409 -16.79 -18.43 -0.18
N VAL A 410 -17.69 -17.82 0.56
CA VAL A 410 -17.48 -17.46 1.98
C VAL A 410 -16.99 -18.66 2.77
N GLY A 411 -15.89 -18.49 3.50
CA GLY A 411 -15.24 -19.53 4.30
C GLY A 411 -14.14 -20.31 3.58
N ASP A 412 -14.03 -20.21 2.25
CA ASP A 412 -12.85 -20.72 1.53
C ASP A 412 -11.61 -19.86 1.84
N THR A 413 -10.44 -20.37 1.51
CA THR A 413 -9.18 -19.65 1.65
C THR A 413 -8.51 -19.50 0.29
N VAL A 414 -7.96 -18.33 0.01
CA VAL A 414 -7.17 -18.03 -1.19
C VAL A 414 -5.71 -17.88 -0.81
N GLU A 415 -4.83 -18.61 -1.49
CA GLU A 415 -3.38 -18.55 -1.29
C GLU A 415 -2.73 -17.60 -2.30
N PHE A 416 -1.99 -16.59 -1.81
CA PHE A 416 -1.22 -15.67 -2.64
C PHE A 416 0.28 -15.96 -2.58
N GLY A 417 0.72 -16.66 -1.55
CA GLY A 417 2.10 -17.05 -1.33
C GLY A 417 3.03 -15.92 -0.86
N GLY A 418 4.22 -16.31 -0.41
CA GLY A 418 5.26 -15.37 0.03
C GLY A 418 4.78 -14.41 1.12
N LEU A 419 5.10 -13.13 0.97
CA LEU A 419 4.69 -12.08 1.91
C LEU A 419 3.21 -11.70 1.81
N LEU A 420 2.52 -12.07 0.73
CA LEU A 420 1.11 -11.77 0.56
C LEU A 420 0.20 -12.78 1.30
N GLY A 421 0.75 -13.92 1.71
CA GLY A 421 0.10 -14.89 2.57
C GLY A 421 -1.14 -15.53 2.00
N SER A 422 -2.18 -15.67 2.83
CA SER A 422 -3.47 -16.26 2.47
C SER A 422 -4.62 -15.48 3.09
N ALA A 423 -5.77 -15.42 2.40
CA ALA A 423 -6.95 -14.71 2.90
C ALA A 423 -8.16 -15.63 3.00
N PRO A 424 -8.89 -15.63 4.14
CA PRO A 424 -10.22 -16.19 4.18
C PRO A 424 -11.18 -15.33 3.35
N VAL A 425 -12.02 -15.97 2.55
CA VAL A 425 -13.04 -15.29 1.75
C VAL A 425 -14.15 -14.79 2.67
N GLN A 426 -14.30 -13.47 2.75
CA GLN A 426 -15.23 -12.79 3.63
C GLN A 426 -16.59 -12.57 2.97
N ALA A 427 -17.65 -12.56 3.78
CA ALA A 427 -18.99 -12.25 3.30
C ALA A 427 -19.11 -10.78 2.90
N VAL A 428 -19.86 -10.52 1.82
CA VAL A 428 -20.38 -9.21 1.45
C VAL A 428 -21.88 -9.16 1.68
N HIS A 429 -22.45 -7.97 1.85
CA HIS A 429 -23.90 -7.83 1.98
C HIS A 429 -24.62 -8.33 0.73
N PRO A 430 -25.72 -9.07 0.87
CA PRO A 430 -26.47 -9.65 -0.26
C PRO A 430 -27.38 -8.63 -0.97
N TYR A 431 -27.50 -7.43 -0.45
CA TYR A 431 -28.38 -6.40 -0.99
C TYR A 431 -27.72 -5.61 -2.11
N SER A 432 -28.52 -5.24 -3.13
CA SER A 432 -28.04 -4.61 -4.35
C SER A 432 -27.65 -3.14 -4.14
N SER A 433 -26.49 -2.74 -4.66
CA SER A 433 -26.04 -1.35 -4.78
C SER A 433 -26.11 -0.83 -6.23
N VAL A 434 -26.74 -1.56 -7.15
CA VAL A 434 -26.79 -1.24 -8.59
C VAL A 434 -27.30 0.18 -8.84
N ASP A 435 -28.46 0.54 -8.28
CA ASP A 435 -29.08 1.84 -8.50
C ASP A 435 -28.23 2.99 -7.89
N PHE A 436 -27.56 2.73 -6.77
CA PHE A 436 -26.67 3.70 -6.16
C PHE A 436 -25.45 3.99 -7.06
N ILE A 437 -24.81 2.95 -7.57
CA ILE A 437 -23.62 3.09 -8.44
C ILE A 437 -24.01 3.64 -9.81
N ALA A 438 -25.17 3.26 -10.34
CA ALA A 438 -25.69 3.73 -11.63
C ALA A 438 -25.98 5.24 -11.66
N ARG A 439 -26.08 5.92 -10.52
CA ARG A 439 -26.27 7.38 -10.47
C ARG A 439 -25.07 8.13 -11.04
N GLY A 440 -23.86 7.58 -10.92
CA GLY A 440 -22.64 8.22 -11.42
C GLY A 440 -22.37 9.62 -10.87
N GLY A 441 -21.69 10.43 -11.64
CA GLY A 441 -21.40 11.82 -11.31
C GLY A 441 -20.39 11.97 -10.17
N ARG A 442 -20.67 12.83 -9.21
CA ARG A 442 -19.74 13.16 -8.11
C ARG A 442 -20.42 13.26 -6.76
N ILE A 443 -19.81 12.66 -5.74
CA ILE A 443 -20.07 13.03 -4.34
C ILE A 443 -19.23 14.26 -4.05
N PRO A 444 -19.85 15.42 -3.67
CA PRO A 444 -19.12 16.66 -3.45
C PRO A 444 -18.10 16.57 -2.32
N ALA A 445 -17.07 17.41 -2.39
CA ALA A 445 -16.12 17.59 -1.29
C ALA A 445 -16.82 18.02 0.01
N PRO A 446 -16.39 17.52 1.17
CA PRO A 446 -17.02 17.88 2.45
C PRO A 446 -16.75 19.34 2.80
N LEU A 447 -17.65 19.95 3.60
CA LEU A 447 -17.58 21.38 3.94
C LEU A 447 -16.23 21.81 4.54
N HIS A 448 -15.60 20.98 5.36
CA HIS A 448 -14.30 21.30 5.98
C HIS A 448 -13.15 21.36 4.98
N SER A 449 -13.33 20.87 3.74
CA SER A 449 -12.32 21.00 2.67
C SER A 449 -12.28 22.40 2.05
N LEU A 450 -13.29 23.22 2.30
CA LEU A 450 -13.40 24.59 1.79
C LEU A 450 -12.52 25.60 2.56
N LYS A 451 -11.58 25.13 3.34
CA LYS A 451 -10.55 25.98 3.96
C LYS A 451 -9.56 26.43 2.90
N ASN A 452 -9.48 27.73 2.72
CA ASN A 452 -8.50 28.34 1.83
C ASN A 452 -7.13 28.42 2.50
#